data_8693d26cce2f583ceaa90d7b8a14cd0f
#
_entry.id   8693d26cce2f583ceaa90d7b8a14cd0f
#
_cell.length_a   1.000
_cell.length_b   1.000
_cell.length_c   1.000
_cell.angle_alpha   90.00
_cell.angle_beta   90.00
_cell.angle_gamma   90.00
#
_symmetry.space_group_name_H-M   'P 1'
#
loop_
_entity.id
_entity.type
_entity.pdbx_description
1 polymer ?
#
loop_
_entity_poly.entity_id
_entity_poly.type
_entity_poly.pdbx_seq_one_letter_code
_entity_poly.pdbx_strand_id
1 'polypeptide(L)'
;MARATPGMSGADLANLVNEAALFAVRRGSKQVERIDFENARDRVVMGARRESLVLSAEEKRATAIHEGGHAILTVVLPNSDPLHKVTILPRGMALGVTWSLPEERHTYSKEYFDDMICRAMGGRVAEKIVFGHLNSGAANDLEQATSIARRMVRELSLIHISEPTRPY
;
A
#
# COMPACT_ATOMS: atom_id res chain seq x y z
N MET A 1 -0.85 -7.50 -18.97
CA MET A 1 -0.09 -8.06 -17.85
C MET A 1 1.15 -7.23 -17.53
N ALA A 2 2.05 -6.91 -18.45
CA ALA A 2 3.30 -6.17 -18.17
C ALA A 2 3.11 -4.89 -17.32
N ARG A 3 2.13 -4.05 -17.64
CA ARG A 3 1.83 -2.84 -16.86
C ARG A 3 1.35 -3.10 -15.42
N ALA A 4 0.95 -4.32 -15.13
CA ALA A 4 0.40 -4.68 -13.81
C ALA A 4 1.41 -5.42 -12.91
N THR A 5 2.64 -5.58 -13.38
CA THR A 5 3.73 -6.30 -12.70
C THR A 5 5.03 -5.49 -12.65
N PRO A 6 5.00 -4.18 -12.30
CA PRO A 6 6.21 -3.38 -12.21
C PRO A 6 7.13 -3.94 -11.11
N GLY A 7 8.43 -3.96 -11.36
CA GLY A 7 9.44 -4.39 -10.40
C GLY A 7 9.51 -5.89 -10.11
N MET A 8 8.70 -6.72 -10.78
CA MET A 8 8.76 -8.18 -10.61
C MET A 8 9.97 -8.78 -11.32
N SER A 9 10.68 -9.63 -10.63
CA SER A 9 11.74 -10.46 -11.21
C SER A 9 11.16 -11.60 -12.06
N GLY A 10 12.01 -12.28 -12.84
CA GLY A 10 11.59 -13.49 -13.59
C GLY A 10 11.04 -14.59 -12.67
N ALA A 11 11.57 -14.73 -11.46
CA ALA A 11 11.07 -15.68 -10.47
C ALA A 11 9.67 -15.31 -9.96
N ASP A 12 9.42 -14.01 -9.72
CA ASP A 12 8.09 -13.51 -9.32
C ASP A 12 7.06 -13.74 -10.43
N LEU A 13 7.43 -13.51 -11.68
CA LEU A 13 6.57 -13.76 -12.84
C LEU A 13 6.26 -15.25 -13.00
N ALA A 14 7.24 -16.13 -12.82
CA ALA A 14 7.02 -17.58 -12.84
C ALA A 14 6.07 -18.02 -11.72
N ASN A 15 6.25 -17.48 -10.50
CA ASN A 15 5.34 -17.72 -9.38
C ASN A 15 3.93 -17.20 -9.68
N LEU A 16 3.80 -16.01 -10.27
CA LEU A 16 2.52 -15.44 -10.67
C LEU A 16 1.76 -16.34 -11.66
N VAL A 17 2.46 -16.88 -12.66
CA VAL A 17 1.86 -17.81 -13.65
C VAL A 17 1.41 -19.11 -12.97
N ASN A 18 2.23 -19.67 -12.09
CA ASN A 18 1.88 -20.85 -11.32
C ASN A 18 0.64 -20.64 -10.43
N GLU A 19 0.60 -19.52 -9.69
CA GLU A 19 -0.56 -19.15 -8.88
C GLU A 19 -1.82 -18.95 -9.73
N ALA A 20 -1.70 -18.33 -10.92
CA ALA A 20 -2.83 -18.15 -11.83
C ALA A 20 -3.38 -19.53 -12.31
N ALA A 21 -2.50 -20.49 -12.61
CA ALA A 21 -2.93 -21.84 -12.94
C ALA A 21 -3.68 -22.52 -11.79
N LEU A 22 -3.21 -22.34 -10.54
CA LEU A 22 -3.89 -22.85 -9.35
C LEU A 22 -5.29 -22.22 -9.16
N PHE A 23 -5.42 -20.91 -9.42
CA PHE A 23 -6.75 -20.25 -9.39
C PHE A 23 -7.69 -20.78 -10.45
N ALA A 24 -7.21 -21.02 -11.68
CA ALA A 24 -8.00 -21.62 -12.75
C ALA A 24 -8.52 -23.02 -12.36
N VAL A 25 -7.64 -23.86 -11.80
CA VAL A 25 -8.00 -25.21 -11.30
C VAL A 25 -9.05 -25.12 -10.20
N ARG A 26 -8.90 -24.23 -9.21
CA ARG A 26 -9.89 -24.01 -8.14
C ARG A 26 -11.25 -23.57 -8.68
N ARG A 27 -11.26 -22.81 -9.76
CA ARG A 27 -12.48 -22.37 -10.45
C ARG A 27 -13.09 -23.48 -11.33
N GLY A 28 -12.42 -24.63 -11.47
CA GLY A 28 -12.86 -25.73 -12.34
C GLY A 28 -12.65 -25.46 -13.83
N SER A 29 -11.82 -24.47 -14.18
CA SER A 29 -11.52 -24.14 -15.59
C SER A 29 -10.33 -24.94 -16.11
N LYS A 30 -10.39 -25.29 -17.39
CA LYS A 30 -9.28 -25.94 -18.10
C LYS A 30 -8.31 -24.93 -18.74
N GLN A 31 -8.63 -23.64 -18.66
CA GLN A 31 -7.84 -22.56 -19.22
C GLN A 31 -7.63 -21.47 -18.17
N VAL A 32 -6.44 -20.85 -18.19
CA VAL A 32 -6.12 -19.71 -17.35
C VAL A 32 -6.68 -18.45 -18.01
N GLU A 33 -7.48 -17.70 -17.31
CA GLU A 33 -8.12 -16.48 -17.77
C GLU A 33 -7.52 -15.26 -17.05
N ARG A 34 -7.91 -14.07 -17.53
CA ARG A 34 -7.45 -12.79 -16.97
C ARG A 34 -7.73 -12.68 -15.47
N ILE A 35 -8.90 -13.14 -15.01
CA ILE A 35 -9.31 -13.09 -13.61
C ILE A 35 -8.38 -13.95 -12.72
N ASP A 36 -7.87 -15.06 -13.22
CA ASP A 36 -6.96 -15.91 -12.48
C ASP A 36 -5.60 -15.21 -12.27
N PHE A 37 -5.12 -14.49 -13.28
CA PHE A 37 -3.93 -13.66 -13.16
C PHE A 37 -4.12 -12.46 -12.22
N GLU A 38 -5.28 -11.83 -12.21
CA GLU A 38 -5.59 -10.74 -11.28
C GLU A 38 -5.61 -11.24 -9.84
N ASN A 39 -6.24 -12.39 -9.58
CA ASN A 39 -6.25 -13.03 -8.26
C ASN A 39 -4.85 -13.50 -7.83
N ALA A 40 -4.08 -14.07 -8.75
CA ALA A 40 -2.70 -14.49 -8.49
C ALA A 40 -1.81 -13.31 -8.12
N ARG A 41 -1.90 -12.21 -8.87
CA ARG A 41 -1.16 -10.98 -8.56
C ARG A 41 -1.52 -10.44 -7.18
N ASP A 42 -2.80 -10.36 -6.87
CA ASP A 42 -3.27 -9.93 -5.56
C ASP A 42 -2.69 -10.80 -4.44
N ARG A 43 -2.61 -12.11 -4.67
CA ARG A 43 -2.02 -13.04 -3.71
C ARG A 43 -0.51 -12.86 -3.56
N VAL A 44 0.21 -12.67 -4.66
CA VAL A 44 1.67 -12.51 -4.64
C VAL A 44 2.06 -11.18 -4.00
N VAL A 45 1.35 -10.09 -4.32
CA VAL A 45 1.69 -8.74 -3.86
C VAL A 45 1.17 -8.43 -2.46
N MET A 46 -0.10 -8.77 -2.20
CA MET A 46 -0.77 -8.42 -0.93
C MET A 46 -0.86 -9.58 0.06
N GLY A 47 -0.39 -10.77 -0.32
CA GLY A 47 -0.51 -11.97 0.50
C GLY A 47 -1.82 -12.75 0.33
N ALA A 48 -1.86 -13.92 0.93
CA ALA A 48 -3.05 -14.78 0.90
C ALA A 48 -4.23 -14.12 1.64
N ARG A 49 -5.43 -14.31 1.10
CA ARG A 49 -6.67 -13.90 1.77
C ARG A 49 -6.89 -14.73 3.03
N ARG A 50 -7.23 -14.06 4.14
CA ARG A 50 -7.53 -14.70 5.43
C ARG A 50 -9.03 -15.00 5.52
N GLU A 51 -9.47 -16.09 4.92
CA GLU A 51 -10.87 -16.46 4.86
C GLU A 51 -11.47 -16.82 6.21
N SER A 52 -10.64 -17.27 7.15
CA SER A 52 -11.07 -17.63 8.52
C SER A 52 -11.25 -16.42 9.45
N LEU A 53 -10.76 -15.23 9.06
CA LEU A 53 -10.89 -14.03 9.88
C LEU A 53 -12.24 -13.34 9.60
N VAL A 54 -13.15 -13.44 10.56
CA VAL A 54 -14.43 -12.74 10.50
C VAL A 54 -14.31 -11.43 11.27
N LEU A 55 -14.32 -10.32 10.54
CA LEU A 55 -14.36 -8.98 11.13
C LEU A 55 -15.79 -8.61 11.52
N SER A 56 -15.95 -7.96 12.66
CA SER A 56 -17.21 -7.33 13.07
C SER A 56 -17.59 -6.19 12.10
N ALA A 57 -18.83 -5.74 12.17
CA ALA A 57 -19.30 -4.61 11.37
C ALA A 57 -18.53 -3.30 11.71
N GLU A 58 -18.18 -3.12 12.97
CA GLU A 58 -17.39 -1.97 13.43
C GLU A 58 -15.96 -2.02 12.91
N GLU A 59 -15.29 -3.17 12.99
CA GLU A 59 -13.94 -3.36 12.44
C GLU A 59 -13.91 -3.15 10.92
N LYS A 60 -14.90 -3.67 10.20
CA LYS A 60 -15.03 -3.42 8.75
C LYS A 60 -15.20 -1.95 8.44
N ARG A 61 -16.02 -1.24 9.23
CA ARG A 61 -16.21 0.21 9.06
C ARG A 61 -14.93 0.98 9.38
N ALA A 62 -14.26 0.63 10.47
CA ALA A 62 -12.99 1.26 10.84
C ALA A 62 -11.94 1.06 9.75
N THR A 63 -11.78 -0.17 9.26
CA THR A 63 -10.87 -0.50 8.17
C THR A 63 -11.24 0.26 6.89
N ALA A 64 -12.54 0.35 6.54
CA ALA A 64 -12.97 1.07 5.35
C ALA A 64 -12.68 2.58 5.41
N ILE A 65 -12.84 3.21 6.57
CA ILE A 65 -12.50 4.61 6.78
C ILE A 65 -10.98 4.82 6.71
N HIS A 66 -10.21 3.93 7.33
CA HIS A 66 -8.76 3.96 7.29
C HIS A 66 -8.23 3.87 5.85
N GLU A 67 -8.60 2.82 5.12
CA GLU A 67 -8.19 2.64 3.72
C GLU A 67 -8.74 3.75 2.81
N GLY A 68 -9.94 4.25 3.10
CA GLY A 68 -10.51 5.41 2.42
C GLY A 68 -9.66 6.66 2.56
N GLY A 69 -9.07 6.89 3.75
CA GLY A 69 -8.13 7.97 3.99
C GLY A 69 -6.88 7.90 3.12
N HIS A 70 -6.26 6.73 3.05
CA HIS A 70 -5.13 6.50 2.14
C HIS A 70 -5.52 6.68 0.67
N ALA A 71 -6.68 6.15 0.28
CA ALA A 71 -7.16 6.22 -1.09
C ALA A 71 -7.44 7.66 -1.54
N ILE A 72 -8.11 8.47 -0.72
CA ILE A 72 -8.40 9.86 -1.03
C ILE A 72 -7.11 10.63 -1.26
N LEU A 73 -6.14 10.52 -0.35
CA LEU A 73 -4.86 11.21 -0.48
C LEU A 73 -4.07 10.71 -1.69
N THR A 74 -4.13 9.41 -1.99
CA THR A 74 -3.50 8.86 -3.20
C THR A 74 -4.06 9.47 -4.49
N VAL A 75 -5.35 9.79 -4.52
CA VAL A 75 -5.99 10.38 -5.72
C VAL A 75 -5.80 11.89 -5.80
N VAL A 76 -5.77 12.59 -4.66
CA VAL A 76 -5.75 14.05 -4.62
C VAL A 76 -4.33 14.62 -4.70
N LEU A 77 -3.34 13.92 -4.14
CA LEU A 77 -1.96 14.40 -4.11
C LEU A 77 -1.30 14.28 -5.50
N PRO A 78 -0.67 15.35 -5.99
CA PRO A 78 -0.23 15.44 -7.39
C PRO A 78 0.94 14.53 -7.75
N ASN A 79 1.79 14.18 -6.77
CA ASN A 79 2.98 13.35 -7.00
C ASN A 79 2.78 11.90 -6.57
N SER A 80 1.55 11.50 -6.26
CA SER A 80 1.24 10.11 -5.87
C SER A 80 1.20 9.19 -7.08
N ASP A 81 1.64 7.94 -6.87
CA ASP A 81 1.44 6.90 -7.86
C ASP A 81 -0.05 6.58 -8.03
N PRO A 82 -0.50 6.19 -9.23
CA PRO A 82 -1.91 5.94 -9.51
C PRO A 82 -2.52 4.88 -8.57
N LEU A 83 -3.68 5.19 -8.00
CA LEU A 83 -4.44 4.24 -7.19
C LEU A 83 -4.89 3.07 -8.07
N HIS A 84 -4.56 1.86 -7.65
CA HIS A 84 -4.94 0.66 -8.36
C HIS A 84 -6.09 -0.09 -7.69
N LYS A 85 -6.00 -0.26 -6.38
CA LYS A 85 -6.99 -1.07 -5.64
C LYS A 85 -7.10 -0.63 -4.18
N VAL A 86 -8.32 -0.62 -3.67
CA VAL A 86 -8.63 -0.50 -2.25
C VAL A 86 -9.45 -1.71 -1.84
N THR A 87 -9.14 -2.32 -0.71
CA THR A 87 -9.89 -3.47 -0.21
C THR A 87 -9.89 -3.51 1.30
N ILE A 88 -10.99 -3.94 1.88
CA ILE A 88 -11.13 -4.25 3.31
C ILE A 88 -11.10 -5.76 3.57
N LEU A 89 -10.68 -6.54 2.59
CA LEU A 89 -10.52 -7.98 2.75
C LEU A 89 -9.18 -8.25 3.43
N PRO A 90 -9.16 -8.95 4.58
CA PRO A 90 -7.92 -9.26 5.28
C PRO A 90 -6.98 -10.09 4.42
N ARG A 91 -5.71 -9.63 4.33
CA ARG A 91 -4.65 -10.31 3.58
C ARG A 91 -3.33 -10.24 4.37
N GLY A 92 -2.64 -11.36 4.47
CA GLY A 92 -1.40 -11.43 5.25
C GLY A 92 -1.64 -10.91 6.68
N MET A 93 -0.91 -9.88 7.08
CA MET A 93 -1.06 -9.22 8.39
C MET A 93 -2.01 -8.01 8.37
N ALA A 94 -2.44 -7.53 7.19
CA ALA A 94 -3.29 -6.36 7.05
C ALA A 94 -4.78 -6.72 7.06
N LEU A 95 -5.60 -5.85 7.65
CA LEU A 95 -7.07 -5.94 7.66
C LEU A 95 -7.68 -5.33 6.40
N GLY A 96 -7.01 -4.35 5.81
CA GLY A 96 -7.30 -3.74 4.52
C GLY A 96 -6.01 -3.41 3.79
N VAL A 97 -6.11 -3.01 2.55
CA VAL A 97 -4.97 -2.60 1.73
C VAL A 97 -5.39 -1.54 0.72
N THR A 98 -4.67 -0.44 0.70
CA THR A 98 -4.70 0.55 -0.37
C THR A 98 -3.43 0.39 -1.20
N TRP A 99 -3.59 -0.04 -2.45
CA TRP A 99 -2.48 -0.35 -3.33
C TRP A 99 -2.43 0.58 -4.53
N SER A 100 -1.24 1.17 -4.75
CA SER A 100 -0.91 1.99 -5.92
C SER A 100 0.02 1.21 -6.83
N LEU A 101 -0.03 1.49 -8.13
CA LEU A 101 0.93 0.97 -9.10
C LEU A 101 2.08 1.98 -9.22
N PRO A 102 3.30 1.63 -8.77
CA PRO A 102 4.45 2.49 -8.95
C PRO A 102 4.68 2.78 -10.42
N GLU A 103 4.88 4.04 -10.76
CA GLU A 103 5.39 4.41 -12.08
C GLU A 103 6.89 4.13 -12.16
N GLU A 104 7.37 3.75 -13.34
CA GLU A 104 8.80 3.59 -13.59
C GLU A 104 9.49 4.96 -13.53
N ARG A 105 10.07 5.30 -12.38
CA ARG A 105 10.82 6.52 -12.13
C ARG A 105 12.23 6.16 -11.69
N HIS A 106 13.23 6.80 -12.27
CA HIS A 106 14.62 6.63 -11.88
C HIS A 106 15.05 7.60 -10.78
N THR A 107 14.32 8.70 -10.63
CA THR A 107 14.57 9.73 -9.61
C THR A 107 13.26 10.18 -8.98
N TYR A 108 13.31 10.51 -7.72
CA TYR A 108 12.16 11.00 -6.95
C TYR A 108 12.47 12.39 -6.40
N SER A 109 11.51 13.31 -6.53
CA SER A 109 11.62 14.65 -5.98
C SER A 109 11.30 14.67 -4.47
N LYS A 110 11.61 15.77 -3.80
CA LYS A 110 11.22 15.98 -2.41
C LYS A 110 9.70 15.93 -2.23
N GLU A 111 8.97 16.56 -3.16
CA GLU A 111 7.51 16.62 -3.16
C GLU A 111 6.87 15.23 -3.25
N TYR A 112 7.48 14.30 -3.98
CA TYR A 112 7.04 12.91 -4.03
C TYR A 112 7.11 12.25 -2.65
N PHE A 113 8.21 12.46 -1.91
CA PHE A 113 8.35 11.92 -0.56
C PHE A 113 7.43 12.61 0.45
N ASP A 114 7.21 13.92 0.32
CA ASP A 114 6.25 14.64 1.15
C ASP A 114 4.83 14.08 0.94
N ASP A 115 4.43 13.84 -0.30
CA ASP A 115 3.14 13.22 -0.65
C ASP A 115 3.05 11.77 -0.15
N MET A 116 4.15 11.00 -0.19
CA MET A 116 4.20 9.65 0.40
C MET A 116 3.94 9.66 1.92
N ILE A 117 4.53 10.62 2.64
CA ILE A 117 4.31 10.78 4.08
C ILE A 117 2.85 11.16 4.35
N CYS A 118 2.32 12.14 3.62
CA CYS A 118 0.91 12.55 3.73
C CYS A 118 -0.01 11.34 3.49
N ARG A 119 0.22 10.57 2.43
CA ARG A 119 -0.56 9.39 2.10
C ARG A 119 -0.48 8.32 3.20
N ALA A 120 0.71 8.05 3.75
CA ALA A 120 0.88 7.11 4.84
C ALA A 120 0.10 7.52 6.10
N MET A 121 -0.07 8.81 6.34
CA MET A 121 -0.84 9.32 7.48
C MET A 121 -2.35 9.36 7.23
N GLY A 122 -2.81 9.15 6.00
CA GLY A 122 -4.19 9.32 5.55
C GLY A 122 -5.19 8.49 6.35
N GLY A 123 -4.91 7.21 6.57
CA GLY A 123 -5.78 6.32 7.34
C GLY A 123 -5.97 6.81 8.78
N ARG A 124 -4.88 7.16 9.46
CA ARG A 124 -4.91 7.69 10.83
C ARG A 124 -5.69 8.98 10.95
N VAL A 125 -5.54 9.90 9.99
CA VAL A 125 -6.25 11.18 9.98
C VAL A 125 -7.74 10.95 9.74
N ALA A 126 -8.09 10.07 8.81
CA ALA A 126 -9.48 9.71 8.54
C ALA A 126 -10.18 9.10 9.78
N GLU A 127 -9.52 8.19 10.49
CA GLU A 127 -10.04 7.65 11.75
C GLU A 127 -10.29 8.76 12.78
N LYS A 128 -9.32 9.66 12.96
CA LYS A 128 -9.47 10.78 13.89
C LYS A 128 -10.63 11.71 13.56
N ILE A 129 -10.84 11.99 12.28
CA ILE A 129 -11.94 12.87 11.81
C ILE A 129 -13.30 12.20 12.05
N VAL A 130 -13.41 10.90 11.72
CA VAL A 130 -14.70 10.19 11.74
C VAL A 130 -15.08 9.68 13.12
N PHE A 131 -14.11 9.21 13.90
CA PHE A 131 -14.36 8.56 15.20
C PHE A 131 -13.94 9.42 16.39
N GLY A 132 -13.16 10.48 16.18
CA GLY A 132 -12.63 11.34 17.26
C GLY A 132 -11.48 10.71 18.07
N HIS A 133 -11.15 9.45 17.80
CA HIS A 133 -10.06 8.73 18.49
C HIS A 133 -9.15 8.01 17.50
N LEU A 134 -8.05 7.48 17.99
CA LEU A 134 -7.04 6.79 17.19
C LEU A 134 -6.94 5.33 17.65
N ASN A 135 -6.82 4.43 16.70
CA ASN A 135 -6.60 3.01 16.95
C ASN A 135 -5.12 2.63 16.77
N SER A 136 -4.72 1.52 17.35
CA SER A 136 -3.36 0.99 17.21
C SER A 136 -3.05 0.45 15.80
N GLY A 137 -4.06 0.28 14.94
CA GLY A 137 -3.92 -0.23 13.58
C GLY A 137 -3.02 0.61 12.67
N ALA A 138 -2.90 1.92 12.96
CA ALA A 138 -2.03 2.84 12.21
C ALA A 138 -0.54 2.80 12.63
N ALA A 139 -0.09 1.83 13.44
CA ALA A 139 1.30 1.75 13.88
C ALA A 139 2.26 1.58 12.70
N ASN A 140 1.93 0.74 11.74
CA ASN A 140 2.72 0.50 10.54
C ASN A 140 2.84 1.75 9.65
N ASP A 141 1.78 2.55 9.54
CA ASP A 141 1.77 3.79 8.76
C ASP A 141 2.69 4.84 9.38
N LEU A 142 2.69 4.95 10.71
CA LEU A 142 3.63 5.80 11.43
C LEU A 142 5.08 5.35 11.24
N GLU A 143 5.33 4.06 11.26
CA GLU A 143 6.65 3.50 11.01
C GLU A 143 7.12 3.81 9.59
N GLN A 144 6.26 3.61 8.59
CA GLN A 144 6.55 3.95 7.20
C GLN A 144 6.82 5.45 7.02
N ALA A 145 5.92 6.31 7.51
CA ALA A 145 6.10 7.76 7.44
C ALA A 145 7.41 8.21 8.10
N THR A 146 7.72 7.66 9.28
CA THR A 146 8.96 7.96 10.01
C THR A 146 10.20 7.47 9.25
N SER A 147 10.14 6.28 8.66
CA SER A 147 11.22 5.72 7.86
C SER A 147 11.52 6.60 6.64
N ILE A 148 10.47 7.02 5.92
CA ILE A 148 10.61 7.93 4.78
C ILE A 148 11.26 9.24 5.22
N ALA A 149 10.73 9.89 6.28
CA ALA A 149 11.27 11.15 6.78
C ALA A 149 12.75 11.04 7.20
N ARG A 150 13.13 9.96 7.87
CA ARG A 150 14.53 9.69 8.23
C ARG A 150 15.44 9.53 7.03
N ARG A 151 14.98 8.84 5.98
CA ARG A 151 15.72 8.67 4.74
C ARG A 151 15.91 10.00 4.01
N MET A 152 14.87 10.85 3.96
CA MET A 152 14.96 12.19 3.36
C MET A 152 16.04 13.03 4.02
N VAL A 153 16.20 12.92 5.33
CA VAL A 153 17.23 13.65 6.09
C VAL A 153 18.62 13.04 5.92
N ARG A 154 18.74 11.73 6.14
CA ARG A 154 20.04 11.07 6.33
C ARG A 154 20.69 10.60 5.03
N GLU A 155 19.88 10.19 4.05
CA GLU A 155 20.36 9.50 2.86
C GLU A 155 20.17 10.33 1.59
N LEU A 156 19.09 11.10 1.52
CA LEU A 156 18.69 11.79 0.30
C LEU A 156 19.05 13.27 0.31
N SER A 157 19.50 13.82 1.44
CA SER A 157 19.82 15.25 1.62
C SER A 157 18.72 16.20 1.12
N LEU A 158 17.45 15.74 1.17
CA LEU A 158 16.29 16.50 0.69
C LEU A 158 15.77 17.50 1.72
N ILE A 159 16.18 17.37 2.97
CA ILE A 159 15.82 18.27 4.06
C ILE A 159 17.11 18.70 4.74
N HIS A 160 17.36 20.01 4.79
CA HIS A 160 18.46 20.55 5.57
C HIS A 160 18.09 20.48 7.05
N ILE A 161 18.88 19.73 7.81
CA ILE A 161 18.98 19.96 9.24
C ILE A 161 19.90 21.17 9.36
N SER A 162 19.38 22.32 9.81
CA SER A 162 20.25 23.44 10.21
C SER A 162 21.28 22.90 11.20
N GLU A 163 22.57 23.01 10.85
CA GLU A 163 23.61 22.70 11.82
C GLU A 163 23.32 23.51 13.08
N PRO A 164 23.41 22.91 14.29
CA PRO A 164 23.32 23.69 15.50
C PRO A 164 24.44 24.75 15.38
N THR A 165 24.01 26.00 15.35
CA THR A 165 24.94 27.14 15.35
C THR A 165 25.96 26.89 16.46
N ARG A 166 27.20 26.63 16.11
CA ARG A 166 28.31 26.58 17.10
C ARG A 166 28.24 27.90 17.84
N PRO A 167 28.11 27.92 19.17
CA PRO A 167 28.30 29.14 19.92
C PRO A 167 29.80 29.54 19.73
N TYR A 168 30.02 30.74 19.27
CA TYR A 168 31.34 31.34 19.19
C TYR A 168 31.93 31.46 20.60
#